data_b0709a1648231dd7a6626f56ee622f9f
#
_entry.id   b0709a1648231dd7a6626f56ee622f9f
#
_cell.length_a   1.000
_cell.length_b   1.000
_cell.length_c   1.000
_cell.angle_alpha   90.00
_cell.angle_beta   90.00
_cell.angle_gamma   90.00
#
_symmetry.space_group_name_H-M   'P 1'
#
loop_
_entity.id
_entity.type
_entity.pdbx_description
1 polymer ?
#
loop_
_entity_poly.entity_id
_entity_poly.type
_entity_poly.pdbx_seq_one_letter_code
_entity_poly.pdbx_strand_id
1 'polypeptide(L)'
;YGACCIDDFTAVALGVDLLVHYGHSCLIPIDQTSSIKVLYIFVDIKIDPSHFVETIKVNFPKRTHLALVSTIQFVTTLHSVAKNLRTEEYIVTVPQCKPLSPGEILGCTAPKLTADVIIYLGDGRFHLEAIMIANPTIAAYKYDPYEKKFTSELYEHSLMQSNRQNQVKTAENAGSFGLILGTLGRQGSTKVLSNLEKQIRNSDKKFVKILLSEIFPSKLSLFELDAFVQVACPRLSIDWGMAF
;
A
#
# COMPACT_ATOMS: atom_id res chain seq x y z
N TYR A 1 -5.06 1.90 -7.20
CA TYR A 1 -5.21 0.74 -7.85
C TYR A 1 -5.86 -0.47 -7.15
N GLY A 2 -7.06 -0.81 -7.44
CA GLY A 2 -7.70 -2.04 -7.11
C GLY A 2 -8.11 -2.23 -5.65
N ALA A 3 -8.09 -3.44 -5.16
CA ALA A 3 -8.86 -3.98 -4.05
C ALA A 3 -8.36 -3.65 -2.63
N CYS A 4 -7.74 -2.50 -2.39
CA CYS A 4 -7.34 -2.08 -1.03
C CYS A 4 -8.52 -1.70 -0.14
N CYS A 5 -9.71 -1.49 -0.73
CA CYS A 5 -10.95 -1.16 -0.03
C CYS A 5 -12.12 -1.91 -0.66
N ILE A 6 -13.15 -2.15 0.15
CA ILE A 6 -14.44 -2.60 -0.36
C ILE A 6 -15.11 -1.49 -1.17
N ASP A 7 -15.86 -1.85 -2.19
CA ASP A 7 -16.68 -0.94 -2.99
C ASP A 7 -18.16 -1.07 -2.62
N ASP A 8 -18.47 -0.70 -1.38
CA ASP A 8 -19.82 -0.76 -0.83
C ASP A 8 -20.77 0.27 -1.46
N PHE A 9 -20.26 1.40 -1.92
CA PHE A 9 -21.08 2.39 -2.62
C PHE A 9 -21.63 1.85 -3.94
N THR A 10 -20.77 1.21 -4.75
CA THR A 10 -21.23 0.58 -6.00
C THR A 10 -22.17 -0.58 -5.70
N ALA A 11 -21.88 -1.40 -4.68
CA ALA A 11 -22.74 -2.50 -4.28
C ALA A 11 -24.15 -2.03 -3.88
N VAL A 12 -24.27 -0.96 -3.10
CA VAL A 12 -25.54 -0.34 -2.74
C VAL A 12 -26.26 0.21 -3.97
N ALA A 13 -25.56 0.89 -4.87
CA ALA A 13 -26.15 1.43 -6.10
C ALA A 13 -26.68 0.34 -7.04
N LEU A 14 -26.09 -0.85 -6.99
CA LEU A 14 -26.57 -2.04 -7.73
C LEU A 14 -27.69 -2.79 -7.02
N GLY A 15 -28.14 -2.36 -5.83
CA GLY A 15 -29.21 -3.00 -5.06
C GLY A 15 -28.79 -4.31 -4.40
N VAL A 16 -27.51 -4.46 -4.04
CA VAL A 16 -26.96 -5.67 -3.40
C VAL A 16 -27.24 -5.64 -1.90
N ASP A 17 -27.68 -6.75 -1.33
CA ASP A 17 -27.96 -6.91 0.11
C ASP A 17 -26.76 -7.40 0.93
N LEU A 18 -25.84 -8.14 0.29
CA LEU A 18 -24.64 -8.71 0.92
C LEU A 18 -23.43 -8.57 -0.01
N LEU A 19 -22.37 -7.97 0.49
CA LEU A 19 -21.07 -7.89 -0.17
C LEU A 19 -20.11 -8.92 0.45
N VAL A 20 -19.63 -9.87 -0.35
CA VAL A 20 -18.61 -10.83 0.08
C VAL A 20 -17.26 -10.38 -0.47
N HIS A 21 -16.33 -10.09 0.43
CA HIS A 21 -14.97 -9.63 0.07
C HIS A 21 -13.95 -10.73 0.36
N TYR A 22 -13.27 -11.21 -0.68
CA TYR A 22 -12.20 -12.20 -0.58
C TYR A 22 -10.83 -11.54 -0.62
N GLY A 23 -9.92 -11.98 0.23
CA GLY A 23 -8.50 -11.64 0.16
C GLY A 23 -8.05 -10.65 1.22
N HIS A 24 -7.63 -9.45 0.82
CA HIS A 24 -7.00 -8.47 1.71
C HIS A 24 -7.89 -7.95 2.83
N SER A 25 -7.25 -7.61 3.97
CA SER A 25 -7.89 -6.77 4.97
C SER A 25 -8.20 -5.39 4.39
N CYS A 26 -9.33 -4.82 4.79
CA CYS A 26 -9.69 -3.45 4.44
C CYS A 26 -9.28 -2.48 5.56
N LEU A 27 -8.81 -1.30 5.18
CA LEU A 27 -8.47 -0.22 6.14
C LEU A 27 -9.72 0.49 6.68
N ILE A 28 -10.87 0.26 6.06
CA ILE A 28 -12.14 0.84 6.48
C ILE A 28 -12.82 -0.11 7.48
N PRO A 29 -13.10 0.34 8.72
CA PRO A 29 -13.87 -0.43 9.68
C PRO A 29 -15.27 -0.79 9.16
N ILE A 30 -15.75 -1.98 9.53
CA ILE A 30 -17.06 -2.48 9.05
C ILE A 30 -18.22 -1.57 9.47
N ASP A 31 -18.14 -0.94 10.64
CA ASP A 31 -19.13 0.01 11.15
C ASP A 31 -19.23 1.31 10.33
N GLN A 32 -18.23 1.60 9.51
CA GLN A 32 -18.22 2.75 8.60
C GLN A 32 -18.68 2.41 7.19
N THR A 33 -18.98 1.16 6.91
CA THR A 33 -19.54 0.76 5.62
C THR A 33 -20.99 1.25 5.50
N SER A 34 -21.45 1.47 4.27
CA SER A 34 -22.84 1.81 3.98
C SER A 34 -23.78 0.72 4.54
N SER A 35 -25.08 0.94 4.50
CA SER A 35 -26.12 0.06 5.07
C SER A 35 -26.13 -1.41 4.60
N ILE A 36 -25.20 -1.78 3.73
CA ILE A 36 -25.02 -3.14 3.21
C ILE A 36 -24.27 -4.03 4.22
N LYS A 37 -24.64 -5.30 4.31
CA LYS A 37 -23.91 -6.30 5.07
C LYS A 37 -22.62 -6.68 4.33
N VAL A 38 -21.50 -6.73 5.06
CA VAL A 38 -20.19 -7.11 4.49
C VAL A 38 -19.65 -8.33 5.20
N LEU A 39 -19.27 -9.35 4.43
CA LEU A 39 -18.59 -10.54 4.92
C LEU A 39 -17.17 -10.58 4.35
N TYR A 40 -16.16 -10.56 5.24
CA TYR A 40 -14.77 -10.77 4.86
C TYR A 40 -14.40 -12.25 4.92
N ILE A 41 -13.80 -12.75 3.85
CA ILE A 41 -13.23 -14.09 3.79
C ILE A 41 -11.74 -13.98 3.53
N PHE A 42 -10.96 -14.21 4.58
CA PHE A 42 -9.50 -14.20 4.48
C PHE A 42 -9.02 -15.51 3.87
N VAL A 43 -8.15 -15.39 2.87
CA VAL A 43 -7.51 -16.54 2.23
C VAL A 43 -6.24 -16.86 3.02
N ASP A 44 -6.12 -18.10 3.49
CA ASP A 44 -4.91 -18.62 4.13
C ASP A 44 -4.28 -19.68 3.23
N ILE A 45 -3.10 -19.39 2.70
CA ILE A 45 -2.34 -20.31 1.84
C ILE A 45 -1.29 -21.00 2.71
N LYS A 46 -1.50 -22.29 2.93
CA LYS A 46 -0.58 -23.15 3.69
C LYS A 46 0.62 -23.51 2.83
N ILE A 47 1.79 -23.11 3.29
CA ILE A 47 3.08 -23.48 2.71
C ILE A 47 3.97 -24.12 3.78
N ASP A 48 4.87 -24.99 3.37
CA ASP A 48 5.90 -25.53 4.26
C ASP A 48 6.94 -24.43 4.60
N PRO A 49 7.06 -24.04 5.87
CA PRO A 49 7.96 -22.98 6.29
C PRO A 49 9.44 -23.41 6.31
N SER A 50 9.75 -24.72 6.24
CA SER A 50 11.10 -25.26 6.50
C SER A 50 12.14 -24.67 5.57
N HIS A 51 11.89 -24.63 4.27
CA HIS A 51 12.81 -24.05 3.30
C HIS A 51 13.03 -22.54 3.56
N PHE A 52 12.01 -21.80 3.95
CA PHE A 52 12.13 -20.37 4.24
C PHE A 52 12.99 -20.13 5.49
N VAL A 53 12.77 -20.91 6.56
CA VAL A 53 13.60 -20.85 7.78
C VAL A 53 15.06 -21.15 7.46
N GLU A 54 15.35 -22.25 6.74
CA GLU A 54 16.71 -22.61 6.38
C GLU A 54 17.36 -21.56 5.47
N THR A 55 16.61 -20.98 4.55
CA THR A 55 17.08 -19.87 3.72
C THR A 55 17.51 -18.67 4.56
N ILE A 56 16.75 -18.30 5.58
CA ILE A 56 17.13 -17.21 6.49
C ILE A 56 18.40 -17.56 7.26
N LYS A 57 18.49 -18.78 7.80
CA LYS A 57 19.67 -19.24 8.57
C LYS A 57 20.96 -19.23 7.74
N VAL A 58 20.89 -19.54 6.46
CA VAL A 58 22.05 -19.51 5.56
C VAL A 58 22.49 -18.08 5.22
N ASN A 59 21.55 -17.14 5.14
CA ASN A 59 21.84 -15.79 4.66
C ASN A 59 22.14 -14.79 5.78
N PHE A 60 21.71 -15.04 7.02
CA PHE A 60 21.88 -14.09 8.11
C PHE A 60 22.49 -14.75 9.35
N PRO A 61 23.44 -14.09 10.01
CA PRO A 61 24.00 -14.58 11.26
C PRO A 61 22.96 -14.54 12.39
N LYS A 62 23.12 -15.39 13.39
CA LYS A 62 22.33 -15.35 14.63
C LYS A 62 22.39 -13.95 15.24
N ARG A 63 21.35 -13.59 16.01
CA ARG A 63 21.14 -12.28 16.64
C ARG A 63 20.88 -11.13 15.66
N THR A 64 20.81 -11.37 14.34
CA THR A 64 20.31 -10.37 13.40
C THR A 64 18.87 -10.02 13.77
N HIS A 65 18.55 -8.72 13.77
CA HIS A 65 17.19 -8.23 14.02
C HIS A 65 16.40 -8.22 12.70
N LEU A 66 15.50 -9.19 12.56
CA LEU A 66 14.67 -9.42 11.37
C LEU A 66 13.27 -8.84 11.57
N ALA A 67 12.82 -8.01 10.66
CA ALA A 67 11.41 -7.64 10.55
C ALA A 67 10.73 -8.50 9.49
N LEU A 68 9.79 -9.34 9.89
CA LEU A 68 9.06 -10.23 9.00
C LEU A 68 7.70 -9.65 8.66
N VAL A 69 7.40 -9.54 7.35
CA VAL A 69 6.14 -9.01 6.82
C VAL A 69 5.64 -9.85 5.66
N SER A 70 4.33 -9.81 5.42
CA SER A 70 3.69 -10.55 4.32
C SER A 70 2.38 -9.90 3.89
N THR A 71 1.78 -10.43 2.84
CA THR A 71 0.36 -10.24 2.56
C THR A 71 -0.49 -11.18 3.44
N ILE A 72 -1.80 -10.89 3.54
CA ILE A 72 -2.71 -11.59 4.48
C ILE A 72 -2.68 -13.11 4.32
N GLN A 73 -2.60 -13.61 3.07
CA GLN A 73 -2.66 -15.04 2.78
C GLN A 73 -1.49 -15.84 3.34
N PHE A 74 -0.40 -15.21 3.74
CA PHE A 74 0.79 -15.88 4.29
C PHE A 74 1.06 -15.55 5.77
N VAL A 75 0.20 -14.78 6.41
CA VAL A 75 0.39 -14.33 7.80
C VAL A 75 0.52 -15.50 8.76
N THR A 76 -0.28 -16.55 8.61
CA THR A 76 -0.21 -17.75 9.45
C THR A 76 1.17 -18.42 9.36
N THR A 77 1.67 -18.60 8.14
CA THR A 77 3.02 -19.13 7.91
C THR A 77 4.10 -18.20 8.46
N LEU A 78 3.97 -16.89 8.27
CA LEU A 78 4.91 -15.90 8.78
C LEU A 78 5.06 -16.00 10.31
N HIS A 79 3.96 -16.14 11.04
CA HIS A 79 3.99 -16.32 12.51
C HIS A 79 4.66 -17.62 12.93
N SER A 80 4.45 -18.71 12.18
CA SER A 80 5.14 -19.98 12.42
C SER A 80 6.66 -19.84 12.23
N VAL A 81 7.09 -19.20 11.14
CA VAL A 81 8.50 -18.88 10.86
C VAL A 81 9.09 -18.00 11.94
N ALA A 82 8.40 -16.94 12.34
CA ALA A 82 8.85 -16.04 13.41
C ALA A 82 9.07 -16.76 14.74
N LYS A 83 8.15 -17.69 15.10
CA LYS A 83 8.28 -18.52 16.30
C LYS A 83 9.51 -19.40 16.23
N ASN A 84 9.74 -20.08 15.11
CA ASN A 84 10.88 -20.95 14.89
C ASN A 84 12.22 -20.17 14.97
N LEU A 85 12.35 -19.05 14.25
CA LEU A 85 13.57 -18.24 14.27
C LEU A 85 13.90 -17.67 15.64
N ARG A 86 12.91 -17.35 16.48
CA ARG A 86 13.16 -16.92 17.86
C ARG A 86 13.79 -18.04 18.71
N THR A 87 13.46 -19.30 18.47
CA THR A 87 14.12 -20.43 19.15
C THR A 87 15.55 -20.66 18.66
N GLU A 88 15.89 -20.16 17.48
CA GLU A 88 17.22 -20.23 16.84
C GLU A 88 18.09 -18.98 17.11
N GLU A 89 17.75 -18.21 18.15
CA GLU A 89 18.49 -17.03 18.62
C GLU A 89 18.44 -15.81 17.66
N TYR A 90 17.45 -15.70 16.78
CA TYR A 90 17.20 -14.46 16.03
C TYR A 90 16.31 -13.49 16.81
N ILE A 91 16.55 -12.19 16.64
CA ILE A 91 15.66 -11.15 17.13
C ILE A 91 14.60 -10.93 16.04
N VAL A 92 13.34 -11.32 16.30
CA VAL A 92 12.31 -11.27 15.28
C VAL A 92 11.17 -10.34 15.68
N THR A 93 10.96 -9.30 14.92
CA THR A 93 9.81 -8.40 15.00
C THR A 93 8.80 -8.75 13.89
N VAL A 94 7.55 -8.90 14.28
CA VAL A 94 6.41 -9.00 13.36
C VAL A 94 5.59 -7.71 13.59
N PRO A 95 5.79 -6.69 12.74
CA PRO A 95 5.20 -5.38 12.97
C PRO A 95 3.71 -5.38 12.70
N GLN A 96 2.98 -4.45 13.30
CA GLN A 96 1.56 -4.27 13.05
C GLN A 96 1.24 -2.81 12.73
N CYS A 97 0.46 -2.58 11.69
CA CYS A 97 -0.17 -1.32 11.36
C CYS A 97 -1.69 -1.49 11.47
N LYS A 98 -2.27 -1.12 12.61
CA LYS A 98 -3.73 -1.26 12.81
C LYS A 98 -4.52 -0.53 11.72
N PRO A 99 -5.62 -1.10 11.18
CA PRO A 99 -6.35 -2.30 11.63
C PRO A 99 -5.84 -3.64 11.06
N LEU A 100 -4.73 -3.66 10.33
CA LEU A 100 -4.19 -4.87 9.71
C LEU A 100 -3.73 -5.89 10.77
N SER A 101 -3.65 -7.14 10.37
CA SER A 101 -3.10 -8.22 11.19
C SER A 101 -1.60 -8.03 11.46
N PRO A 102 -1.03 -8.53 12.58
CA PRO A 102 0.42 -8.49 12.79
C PRO A 102 1.17 -9.17 11.64
N GLY A 103 2.14 -8.47 11.06
CA GLY A 103 2.91 -8.90 9.90
C GLY A 103 2.28 -8.59 8.55
N GLU A 104 1.00 -8.24 8.51
CA GLU A 104 0.33 -7.87 7.28
C GLU A 104 0.70 -6.44 6.86
N ILE A 105 1.03 -6.29 5.57
CA ILE A 105 1.25 -4.98 4.93
C ILE A 105 0.39 -4.84 3.67
N LEU A 106 0.02 -3.61 3.34
CA LEU A 106 -0.63 -3.25 2.09
C LEU A 106 0.28 -2.37 1.24
N GLY A 107 -0.03 -2.26 -0.04
CA GLY A 107 0.76 -1.45 -0.99
C GLY A 107 0.81 0.05 -0.68
N CYS A 108 -0.06 0.55 0.20
CA CYS A 108 -0.14 1.95 0.61
C CYS A 108 0.05 2.18 2.12
N THR A 109 0.20 1.10 2.91
CA THR A 109 0.24 1.19 4.38
C THR A 109 1.31 0.26 4.90
N ALA A 110 2.39 0.83 5.42
CA ALA A 110 3.49 0.10 6.01
C ALA A 110 4.03 0.87 7.23
N PRO A 111 4.38 0.16 8.32
CA PRO A 111 4.92 0.79 9.52
C PRO A 111 6.38 1.21 9.31
N LYS A 112 6.82 2.20 10.09
CA LYS A 112 8.24 2.44 10.31
C LYS A 112 8.80 1.38 11.26
N LEU A 113 10.01 0.93 10.98
CA LEU A 113 10.64 -0.20 11.66
C LEU A 113 11.99 0.20 12.27
N THR A 114 12.36 -0.54 13.32
CA THR A 114 13.72 -0.58 13.84
C THR A 114 14.17 -2.04 13.73
N ALA A 115 14.92 -2.36 12.69
CA ALA A 115 15.45 -3.69 12.41
C ALA A 115 16.67 -3.57 11.51
N ASP A 116 17.51 -4.62 11.45
CA ASP A 116 18.65 -4.67 10.54
C ASP A 116 18.18 -5.00 9.11
N VAL A 117 17.16 -5.86 8.99
CA VAL A 117 16.70 -6.42 7.73
C VAL A 117 15.19 -6.57 7.72
N ILE A 118 14.58 -6.25 6.58
CA ILE A 118 13.18 -6.57 6.27
C ILE A 118 13.14 -7.81 5.39
N ILE A 119 12.34 -8.79 5.77
CA ILE A 119 12.08 -9.97 4.94
C ILE A 119 10.59 -10.06 4.65
N TYR A 120 10.25 -9.95 3.37
CA TYR A 120 8.88 -10.05 2.88
C TYR A 120 8.59 -11.45 2.35
N LEU A 121 7.57 -12.08 2.90
CA LEU A 121 7.03 -13.36 2.43
C LEU A 121 5.84 -13.08 1.51
N GLY A 122 6.00 -13.36 0.23
CA GLY A 122 4.95 -13.17 -0.77
C GLY A 122 5.48 -13.07 -2.19
N ASP A 123 4.58 -13.10 -3.13
CA ASP A 123 4.82 -12.85 -4.55
C ASP A 123 4.76 -11.35 -4.89
N GLY A 124 5.25 -11.00 -6.04
CA GLY A 124 5.24 -9.61 -6.52
C GLY A 124 6.05 -8.62 -5.70
N ARG A 125 5.98 -7.33 -6.05
CA ARG A 125 6.76 -6.25 -5.44
C ARG A 125 5.91 -5.14 -4.81
N PHE A 126 4.67 -5.01 -5.21
CA PHE A 126 3.83 -3.86 -4.87
C PHE A 126 3.71 -3.62 -3.36
N HIS A 127 3.50 -4.68 -2.56
CA HIS A 127 3.39 -4.60 -1.11
C HIS A 127 4.77 -4.40 -0.45
N LEU A 128 5.79 -5.11 -0.95
CA LEU A 128 7.15 -4.94 -0.49
C LEU A 128 7.66 -3.50 -0.68
N GLU A 129 7.37 -2.87 -1.82
CA GLU A 129 7.77 -1.49 -2.08
C GLU A 129 7.19 -0.52 -1.07
N ALA A 130 5.97 -0.74 -0.57
CA ALA A 130 5.38 0.11 0.46
C ALA A 130 6.22 0.15 1.74
N ILE A 131 6.73 -1.01 2.20
CA ILE A 131 7.55 -1.05 3.39
C ILE A 131 8.98 -0.56 3.14
N MET A 132 9.50 -0.73 1.92
CA MET A 132 10.79 -0.15 1.52
C MET A 132 10.70 1.38 1.48
N ILE A 133 9.65 1.95 0.90
CA ILE A 133 9.40 3.41 0.86
C ILE A 133 9.31 3.99 2.28
N ALA A 134 8.64 3.28 3.19
CA ALA A 134 8.54 3.70 4.59
C ALA A 134 9.85 3.59 5.37
N ASN A 135 10.78 2.71 4.94
CA ASN A 135 12.02 2.37 5.64
C ASN A 135 13.24 2.38 4.70
N PRO A 136 13.62 3.54 4.16
CA PRO A 136 14.60 3.64 3.08
C PRO A 136 16.03 3.22 3.43
N THR A 137 16.35 3.10 4.72
CA THR A 137 17.69 2.75 5.21
C THR A 137 17.84 1.28 5.58
N ILE A 138 16.77 0.50 5.56
CA ILE A 138 16.80 -0.91 5.96
C ILE A 138 16.88 -1.79 4.72
N ALA A 139 17.84 -2.73 4.70
CA ALA A 139 17.97 -3.70 3.62
C ALA A 139 16.71 -4.59 3.53
N ALA A 140 16.21 -4.80 2.32
CA ALA A 140 14.98 -5.55 2.08
C ALA A 140 15.22 -6.80 1.23
N TYR A 141 14.58 -7.89 1.62
CA TYR A 141 14.63 -9.17 0.92
C TYR A 141 13.21 -9.70 0.71
N LYS A 142 13.04 -10.45 -0.37
CA LYS A 142 11.80 -11.13 -0.70
C LYS A 142 12.03 -12.64 -0.75
N TYR A 143 11.12 -13.36 -0.09
CA TYR A 143 10.98 -14.80 -0.28
C TYR A 143 9.67 -15.09 -1.02
N ASP A 144 9.79 -15.60 -2.23
CA ASP A 144 8.66 -16.09 -3.02
C ASP A 144 8.37 -17.54 -2.64
N PRO A 145 7.21 -17.83 -2.05
CA PRO A 145 6.90 -19.17 -1.57
C PRO A 145 6.60 -20.18 -2.68
N TYR A 146 6.21 -19.72 -3.85
CA TYR A 146 5.87 -20.58 -4.99
C TYR A 146 7.12 -21.04 -5.72
N GLU A 147 8.03 -20.09 -5.98
CA GLU A 147 9.30 -20.36 -6.65
C GLU A 147 10.40 -20.81 -5.67
N LYS A 148 10.17 -20.70 -4.35
CA LYS A 148 11.15 -20.89 -3.29
C LYS A 148 12.43 -20.07 -3.52
N LYS A 149 12.26 -18.85 -4.04
CA LYS A 149 13.32 -17.95 -4.41
C LYS A 149 13.48 -16.85 -3.38
N PHE A 150 14.74 -16.61 -2.98
CA PHE A 150 15.11 -15.53 -2.07
C PHE A 150 15.95 -14.49 -2.80
N THR A 151 15.51 -13.23 -2.78
CA THR A 151 16.16 -12.15 -3.53
C THR A 151 16.39 -10.93 -2.65
N SER A 152 17.53 -10.27 -2.83
CA SER A 152 17.75 -8.91 -2.32
C SER A 152 16.99 -7.93 -3.20
N GLU A 153 16.26 -7.01 -2.58
CA GLU A 153 15.38 -6.09 -3.29
C GLU A 153 15.82 -4.64 -3.06
N LEU A 154 15.90 -3.89 -4.14
CA LEU A 154 16.29 -2.49 -4.12
C LEU A 154 15.13 -1.60 -4.56
N TYR A 155 15.07 -0.38 -4.03
CA TYR A 155 14.12 0.64 -4.44
C TYR A 155 14.84 1.97 -4.70
N GLU A 156 14.50 2.62 -5.79
CA GLU A 156 15.12 3.88 -6.24
C GLU A 156 14.57 5.09 -5.46
N HIS A 157 14.85 5.13 -4.14
CA HIS A 157 14.35 6.17 -3.23
C HIS A 157 14.67 7.59 -3.70
N SER A 158 15.92 7.82 -4.12
CA SER A 158 16.38 9.14 -4.56
C SER A 158 15.65 9.58 -5.84
N LEU A 159 15.45 8.67 -6.78
CA LEU A 159 14.72 8.95 -8.00
C LEU A 159 13.24 9.27 -7.70
N MET A 160 12.60 8.46 -6.87
CA MET A 160 11.21 8.68 -6.46
C MET A 160 11.06 10.05 -5.78
N GLN A 161 11.93 10.39 -4.84
CA GLN A 161 11.90 11.68 -4.14
C GLN A 161 12.14 12.85 -5.09
N SER A 162 13.12 12.73 -5.98
CA SER A 162 13.42 13.75 -7.00
C SER A 162 12.22 13.98 -7.92
N ASN A 163 11.60 12.91 -8.40
CA ASN A 163 10.41 13.00 -9.25
C ASN A 163 9.28 13.74 -8.51
N ARG A 164 8.98 13.36 -7.28
CA ARG A 164 7.92 14.03 -6.50
C ARG A 164 8.23 15.48 -6.23
N GLN A 165 9.49 15.81 -5.88
CA GLN A 165 9.92 17.18 -5.66
C GLN A 165 9.79 18.04 -6.93
N ASN A 166 10.16 17.49 -8.08
CA ASN A 166 10.05 18.20 -9.36
C ASN A 166 8.57 18.47 -9.71
N GLN A 167 7.68 17.48 -9.49
CA GLN A 167 6.23 17.68 -9.70
C GLN A 167 5.65 18.77 -8.79
N VAL A 168 6.06 18.80 -7.52
CA VAL A 168 5.63 19.85 -6.58
C VAL A 168 6.11 21.21 -7.06
N LYS A 169 7.38 21.36 -7.48
CA LYS A 169 7.91 22.62 -8.02
C LYS A 169 7.17 23.08 -9.28
N THR A 170 6.81 22.16 -10.16
CA THR A 170 6.00 22.48 -11.35
C THR A 170 4.63 23.00 -10.94
N ALA A 171 3.98 22.34 -9.96
CA ALA A 171 2.67 22.73 -9.45
C ALA A 171 2.67 24.08 -8.70
N GLU A 172 3.80 24.53 -8.13
CA GLU A 172 3.89 25.84 -7.47
C GLU A 172 3.54 26.99 -8.43
N ASN A 173 3.92 26.87 -9.70
CA ASN A 173 3.66 27.85 -10.74
C ASN A 173 2.33 27.68 -11.48
N ALA A 174 1.57 26.65 -11.14
CA ALA A 174 0.30 26.36 -11.79
C ALA A 174 -0.76 27.43 -11.51
N GLY A 175 -1.49 27.85 -12.53
CA GLY A 175 -2.63 28.77 -12.43
C GLY A 175 -3.97 28.02 -12.34
N SER A 176 -4.02 26.79 -12.82
CA SER A 176 -5.22 25.96 -12.86
C SER A 176 -4.94 24.53 -12.35
N PHE A 177 -5.87 24.00 -11.55
CA PHE A 177 -5.72 22.71 -10.88
C PHE A 177 -6.89 21.76 -11.19
N GLY A 178 -6.55 20.49 -11.44
CA GLY A 178 -7.49 19.38 -11.38
C GLY A 178 -7.50 18.74 -9.98
N LEU A 179 -8.59 18.87 -9.24
CA LEU A 179 -8.80 18.19 -7.97
C LEU A 179 -9.48 16.85 -8.21
N ILE A 180 -8.71 15.77 -8.16
CA ILE A 180 -9.18 14.43 -8.47
C ILE A 180 -9.62 13.74 -7.18
N LEU A 181 -10.86 13.23 -7.18
CA LEU A 181 -11.35 12.29 -6.18
C LEU A 181 -11.43 10.89 -6.80
N GLY A 182 -10.68 9.95 -6.25
CA GLY A 182 -10.82 8.54 -6.58
C GLY A 182 -12.15 7.99 -6.05
N THR A 183 -12.98 7.47 -6.95
CA THR A 183 -14.32 6.96 -6.61
C THR A 183 -14.39 5.44 -6.58
N LEU A 184 -13.26 4.74 -6.80
CA LEU A 184 -13.19 3.29 -6.65
C LEU A 184 -13.15 2.92 -5.17
N GLY A 185 -14.21 2.31 -4.68
CA GLY A 185 -14.38 1.99 -3.27
C GLY A 185 -14.30 3.25 -2.40
N ARG A 186 -13.55 3.15 -1.32
CA ARG A 186 -13.39 4.25 -0.35
C ARG A 186 -11.99 4.88 -0.35
N GLN A 187 -11.34 4.90 -1.49
CA GLN A 187 -9.98 5.46 -1.62
C GLN A 187 -9.95 6.99 -1.46
N GLY A 188 -11.00 7.68 -1.92
CA GLY A 188 -11.09 9.12 -1.87
C GLY A 188 -11.83 9.64 -0.63
N SER A 189 -11.24 10.62 0.05
CA SER A 189 -11.87 11.31 1.18
C SER A 189 -12.45 12.66 0.74
N THR A 190 -13.76 12.80 0.77
CA THR A 190 -14.45 14.07 0.45
C THR A 190 -14.05 15.20 1.41
N LYS A 191 -13.74 14.87 2.68
CA LYS A 191 -13.28 15.85 3.68
C LYS A 191 -11.91 16.42 3.30
N VAL A 192 -10.98 15.56 2.85
CA VAL A 192 -9.66 15.99 2.36
C VAL A 192 -9.80 16.84 1.11
N LEU A 193 -10.63 16.40 0.14
CA LEU A 193 -10.92 17.17 -1.07
C LEU A 193 -11.45 18.57 -0.74
N SER A 194 -12.41 18.69 0.19
CA SER A 194 -12.98 19.98 0.59
C SER A 194 -11.95 20.91 1.25
N ASN A 195 -10.98 20.35 2.00
CA ASN A 195 -9.90 21.15 2.56
C ASN A 195 -8.94 21.66 1.48
N LEU A 196 -8.59 20.83 0.50
CA LEU A 196 -7.77 21.24 -0.64
C LEU A 196 -8.48 22.30 -1.48
N GLU A 197 -9.78 22.13 -1.73
CA GLU A 197 -10.59 23.15 -2.41
C GLU A 197 -10.50 24.51 -1.72
N LYS A 198 -10.66 24.54 -0.40
CA LYS A 198 -10.54 25.80 0.38
C LYS A 198 -9.14 26.42 0.25
N GLN A 199 -8.08 25.61 0.30
CA GLN A 199 -6.72 26.10 0.17
C GLN A 199 -6.47 26.71 -1.21
N ILE A 200 -6.90 26.05 -2.29
CA ILE A 200 -6.73 26.55 -3.66
C ILE A 200 -7.54 27.86 -3.87
N ARG A 201 -8.79 27.92 -3.37
CA ARG A 201 -9.58 29.16 -3.40
C ARG A 201 -8.91 30.32 -2.67
N ASN A 202 -8.34 30.05 -1.48
CA ASN A 202 -7.65 31.07 -0.70
C ASN A 202 -6.37 31.56 -1.38
N SER A 203 -5.81 30.80 -2.30
CA SER A 203 -4.63 31.16 -3.11
C SER A 203 -5.00 31.81 -4.45
N ASP A 204 -6.28 32.12 -4.67
CA ASP A 204 -6.83 32.72 -5.90
C ASP A 204 -6.49 31.92 -7.17
N LYS A 205 -6.40 30.60 -7.06
CA LYS A 205 -6.12 29.69 -8.17
C LYS A 205 -7.43 29.08 -8.70
N LYS A 206 -7.45 28.84 -10.02
CA LYS A 206 -8.60 28.16 -10.67
C LYS A 206 -8.52 26.64 -10.41
N PHE A 207 -9.66 25.97 -10.32
CA PHE A 207 -9.69 24.52 -10.24
C PHE A 207 -10.99 23.92 -10.78
N VAL A 208 -10.88 22.64 -11.17
CA VAL A 208 -11.99 21.78 -11.55
C VAL A 208 -11.97 20.54 -10.66
N LYS A 209 -13.11 20.12 -10.14
CA LYS A 209 -13.25 18.84 -9.44
C LYS A 209 -13.53 17.74 -10.45
N ILE A 210 -12.74 16.67 -10.38
CA ILE A 210 -12.79 15.54 -11.30
C ILE A 210 -13.00 14.28 -10.48
N LEU A 211 -14.07 13.54 -10.75
CA LEU A 211 -14.38 12.27 -10.10
C LEU A 211 -14.04 11.14 -11.05
N LEU A 212 -13.13 10.24 -10.65
CA LEU A 212 -12.67 9.15 -11.49
C LEU A 212 -12.58 7.85 -10.68
N SER A 213 -13.17 6.78 -11.21
CA SER A 213 -12.94 5.42 -10.69
C SER A 213 -11.58 4.87 -11.11
N GLU A 214 -11.15 5.24 -12.31
CA GLU A 214 -9.85 4.87 -12.87
C GLU A 214 -9.08 6.14 -13.25
N ILE A 215 -7.93 6.33 -12.62
CA ILE A 215 -7.06 7.49 -12.80
C ILE A 215 -5.85 7.04 -13.62
N PHE A 216 -5.71 7.60 -14.83
CA PHE A 216 -4.58 7.34 -15.72
C PHE A 216 -4.04 8.65 -16.28
N PRO A 217 -2.72 8.79 -16.48
CA PRO A 217 -2.13 9.97 -17.07
C PRO A 217 -2.75 10.34 -18.43
N SER A 218 -3.07 9.35 -19.26
CA SER A 218 -3.73 9.57 -20.55
C SER A 218 -5.15 10.14 -20.45
N LYS A 219 -5.88 9.87 -19.37
CA LYS A 219 -7.17 10.53 -19.12
C LYS A 219 -6.97 11.96 -18.64
N LEU A 220 -5.94 12.18 -17.81
CA LEU A 220 -5.66 13.51 -17.26
C LEU A 220 -5.16 14.48 -18.32
N SER A 221 -4.40 14.01 -19.29
CA SER A 221 -3.93 14.83 -20.42
C SER A 221 -5.05 15.37 -21.33
N LEU A 222 -6.28 14.86 -21.19
CA LEU A 222 -7.45 15.40 -21.90
C LEU A 222 -7.97 16.70 -21.28
N PHE A 223 -7.57 17.02 -20.05
CA PHE A 223 -7.92 18.28 -19.39
C PHE A 223 -6.79 19.29 -19.60
N GLU A 224 -7.13 20.45 -20.09
CA GLU A 224 -6.19 21.57 -20.27
C GLU A 224 -5.96 22.27 -18.93
N LEU A 225 -5.27 21.59 -17.99
CA LEU A 225 -4.97 22.06 -16.64
C LEU A 225 -3.46 21.97 -16.38
N ASP A 226 -2.95 22.91 -15.59
CA ASP A 226 -1.51 23.02 -15.35
C ASP A 226 -0.99 21.96 -14.35
N ALA A 227 -1.82 21.58 -13.39
CA ALA A 227 -1.43 20.60 -12.36
C ALA A 227 -2.63 19.81 -11.84
N PHE A 228 -2.35 18.63 -11.30
CA PHE A 228 -3.35 17.75 -10.71
C PHE A 228 -2.99 17.42 -9.26
N VAL A 229 -4.01 17.43 -8.39
CA VAL A 229 -3.90 16.97 -7.01
C VAL A 229 -4.92 15.84 -6.81
N GLN A 230 -4.45 14.65 -6.51
CA GLN A 230 -5.33 13.50 -6.33
C GLN A 230 -5.58 13.17 -4.85
N VAL A 231 -6.83 12.86 -4.54
CA VAL A 231 -7.28 12.28 -3.29
C VAL A 231 -7.76 10.86 -3.60
N ALA A 232 -6.82 9.93 -3.64
CA ALA A 232 -7.03 8.53 -4.01
C ALA A 232 -5.89 7.66 -3.46
N CYS A 233 -5.50 6.59 -4.16
CA CYS A 233 -4.36 5.77 -3.78
C CYS A 233 -3.04 6.55 -3.92
N PRO A 234 -2.25 6.73 -2.84
CA PRO A 234 -1.00 7.49 -2.89
C PRO A 234 0.05 6.87 -3.84
N ARG A 235 -0.03 5.55 -4.09
CA ARG A 235 0.87 4.87 -5.00
C ARG A 235 0.74 5.33 -6.45
N LEU A 236 -0.40 5.89 -6.86
CA LEU A 236 -0.56 6.46 -8.20
C LEU A 236 0.49 7.52 -8.51
N SER A 237 0.62 8.50 -7.62
CA SER A 237 1.60 9.58 -7.79
C SER A 237 3.05 9.12 -7.66
N ILE A 238 3.31 8.02 -6.97
CA ILE A 238 4.65 7.45 -6.80
C ILE A 238 5.04 6.61 -8.02
N ASP A 239 4.17 5.69 -8.41
CA ASP A 239 4.49 4.66 -9.40
C ASP A 239 4.52 5.19 -10.83
N TRP A 240 3.77 6.25 -11.13
CA TRP A 240 3.80 6.89 -12.45
C TRP A 240 4.90 7.93 -12.60
N GLY A 241 5.66 8.20 -11.55
CA GLY A 241 6.85 9.04 -11.61
C GLY A 241 6.58 10.41 -12.22
N MET A 242 7.22 10.68 -13.36
CA MET A 242 7.08 11.95 -14.08
C MET A 242 5.80 12.08 -14.93
N ALA A 243 5.06 11.00 -15.09
CA ALA A 243 3.82 11.02 -15.87
C ALA A 243 2.61 11.54 -15.08
N PHE A 244 2.81 11.84 -13.77
CA PHE A 244 1.74 12.33 -12.88
C PHE A 244 2.28 13.35 -11.88
#